data_7b31e19e8a6b1ef70d5d599bcbed3406
#
_entry.id   7b31e19e8a6b1ef70d5d599bcbed3406
#
_cell.length_a   1.000
_cell.length_b   1.000
_cell.length_c   1.000
_cell.angle_alpha   90.00
_cell.angle_beta   90.00
_cell.angle_gamma   90.00
#
_symmetry.space_group_name_H-M   'P 1'
#
loop_
_entity.id
_entity.type
_entity.pdbx_description
1 polymer ?
#
loop_
_entity_poly.entity_id
_entity_poly.type
_entity_poly.pdbx_seq_one_letter_code
_entity_poly.pdbx_strand_id
1 'polypeptide(L)'
;MTTDEKIKLITRNLEETLTEGELKELVESGTPLKHYIGFEISGKLHIGYLFQLLKVKDVQDAGGETIIWLADLHSAVNDKLGGDIETIKRMAGEYFIPAMEALFECIGAVDGPT
;
A
#
# COMPACT_ATOMS: atom_id res chain seq x y z
N MET A 1 13.71 -16.56 6.16
CA MET A 1 12.90 -16.73 4.94
C MET A 1 13.82 -16.79 3.74
N THR A 2 13.68 -17.82 2.92
CA THR A 2 14.49 -18.01 1.71
C THR A 2 14.06 -17.04 0.60
N THR A 3 14.89 -16.87 -0.42
CA THR A 3 14.55 -16.07 -1.60
C THR A 3 13.24 -16.54 -2.23
N ASP A 4 13.08 -17.84 -2.43
CA ASP A 4 11.87 -18.40 -3.04
C ASP A 4 10.62 -18.17 -2.17
N GLU A 5 10.75 -18.26 -0.86
CA GLU A 5 9.64 -17.96 0.07
C GLU A 5 9.24 -16.49 0.01
N LYS A 6 10.22 -15.58 -0.06
CA LYS A 6 9.93 -14.14 -0.21
C LYS A 6 9.20 -13.83 -1.52
N ILE A 7 9.69 -14.38 -2.62
CA ILE A 7 9.08 -14.19 -3.95
C ILE A 7 7.65 -14.73 -3.94
N LYS A 8 7.45 -15.94 -3.42
CA LYS A 8 6.13 -16.55 -3.33
C LYS A 8 5.16 -15.72 -2.49
N LEU A 9 5.64 -15.14 -1.39
CA LEU A 9 4.83 -14.29 -0.52
C LEU A 9 4.45 -12.98 -1.22
N ILE A 10 5.40 -12.33 -1.89
CA ILE A 10 5.17 -11.07 -2.60
C ILE A 10 4.21 -11.24 -3.78
N THR A 11 4.36 -12.32 -4.54
CA THR A 11 3.60 -12.54 -5.77
C THR A 11 2.26 -13.22 -5.57
N ARG A 12 1.99 -13.81 -4.41
CA ARG A 12 0.72 -14.49 -4.17
C ARG A 12 -0.47 -13.54 -4.33
N ASN A 13 -1.55 -14.06 -4.92
CA ASN A 13 -2.78 -13.31 -5.14
C ASN A 13 -2.63 -12.08 -6.05
N LEU A 14 -1.52 -11.97 -6.77
CA LEU A 14 -1.38 -10.98 -7.83
C LEU A 14 -1.81 -11.59 -9.16
N GLU A 15 -2.50 -10.82 -9.97
CA GLU A 15 -2.90 -11.20 -11.31
C GLU A 15 -1.69 -11.21 -12.25
N GLU A 16 -0.77 -10.28 -12.06
CA GLU A 16 0.40 -10.10 -12.91
C GLU A 16 1.57 -9.51 -12.11
N THR A 17 2.78 -9.93 -12.43
CA THR A 17 4.02 -9.36 -11.90
C THR A 17 4.98 -9.06 -13.05
N LEU A 18 5.36 -7.80 -13.23
CA LEU A 18 6.28 -7.32 -14.25
C LEU A 18 7.60 -6.86 -13.60
N THR A 19 8.68 -7.66 -13.60
CA THR A 19 8.71 -9.07 -13.98
C THR A 19 9.16 -9.89 -12.77
N GLU A 20 8.80 -11.18 -12.74
CA GLU A 20 9.26 -12.05 -11.66
C GLU A 20 10.79 -12.23 -11.66
N GLY A 21 11.40 -12.21 -12.85
CA GLY A 21 12.87 -12.30 -12.99
C GLY A 21 13.57 -11.12 -12.33
N GLU A 22 13.12 -9.90 -12.58
CA GLU A 22 13.67 -8.70 -11.95
C GLU A 22 13.46 -8.68 -10.45
N LEU A 23 12.29 -9.12 -9.98
CA LEU A 23 12.00 -9.27 -8.56
C LEU A 23 12.97 -10.26 -7.91
N LYS A 24 13.21 -11.40 -8.57
CA LYS A 24 14.14 -12.41 -8.08
C LYS A 24 15.57 -11.85 -7.94
N GLU A 25 16.06 -11.17 -8.97
CA GLU A 25 17.36 -10.51 -8.94
C GLU A 25 17.47 -9.50 -7.79
N LEU A 26 16.43 -8.72 -7.58
CA LEU A 26 16.38 -7.73 -6.52
C LEU A 26 16.45 -8.39 -5.13
N VAL A 27 15.69 -9.45 -4.92
CA VAL A 27 15.67 -10.20 -3.65
C VAL A 27 17.02 -10.90 -3.42
N GLU A 28 17.60 -11.51 -4.45
CA GLU A 28 18.88 -12.20 -4.38
C GLU A 28 20.06 -11.25 -4.11
N SER A 29 19.97 -10.01 -4.59
CA SER A 29 21.02 -9.00 -4.35
C SER A 29 21.15 -8.57 -2.90
N GLY A 30 20.17 -8.89 -2.05
CA GLY A 30 20.12 -8.44 -0.66
C GLY A 30 19.78 -6.97 -0.50
N THR A 31 19.43 -6.29 -1.58
CA THR A 31 18.98 -4.89 -1.52
C THR A 31 17.64 -4.79 -0.78
N PRO A 32 17.49 -3.86 0.16
CA PRO A 32 16.21 -3.66 0.84
C PRO A 32 15.10 -3.35 -0.16
N LEU A 33 14.03 -4.13 -0.11
CA LEU A 33 12.86 -3.92 -0.96
C LEU A 33 12.12 -2.65 -0.53
N LYS A 34 11.89 -1.76 -1.47
CA LYS A 34 11.05 -0.58 -1.26
C LYS A 34 9.82 -0.70 -2.16
N HIS A 35 8.68 -0.63 -1.54
CA HIS A 35 7.39 -0.74 -2.19
C HIS A 35 6.59 0.53 -1.95
N TYR A 36 5.89 1.01 -2.94
CA TYR A 36 4.92 2.06 -2.71
C TYR A 36 3.59 1.70 -3.36
N ILE A 37 2.52 2.21 -2.79
CA ILE A 37 1.17 2.07 -3.31
C ILE A 37 0.41 3.37 -3.09
N GLY A 38 -0.34 3.80 -4.09
CA GLY A 38 -1.13 5.02 -4.05
C GLY A 38 -2.62 4.74 -3.88
N PHE A 39 -3.29 5.58 -3.09
CA PHE A 39 -4.73 5.55 -2.92
C PHE A 39 -5.33 6.92 -3.20
N GLU A 40 -6.46 6.96 -3.90
CA GLU A 40 -7.28 8.15 -4.00
C GLU A 40 -8.10 8.34 -2.73
N ILE A 41 -8.29 9.58 -2.34
CA ILE A 41 -9.15 9.95 -1.22
C ILE A 41 -10.56 10.16 -1.79
N SER A 42 -11.36 9.11 -1.77
CA SER A 42 -12.62 9.07 -2.51
C SER A 42 -13.85 8.70 -1.67
N GLY A 43 -13.79 8.88 -0.38
CA GLY A 43 -14.87 8.56 0.53
C GLY A 43 -14.42 7.69 1.70
N LYS A 44 -15.31 6.83 2.20
CA LYS A 44 -15.00 5.96 3.33
C LYS A 44 -14.21 4.74 2.90
N LEU A 45 -13.29 4.30 3.75
CA LEU A 45 -12.62 3.02 3.59
C LEU A 45 -13.63 1.88 3.69
N HIS A 46 -13.45 0.86 2.87
CA HIS A 46 -14.29 -0.32 2.84
C HIS A 46 -13.42 -1.59 2.72
N ILE A 47 -14.06 -2.75 2.77
CA ILE A 47 -13.34 -4.03 2.77
C ILE A 47 -12.45 -4.23 1.54
N GLY A 48 -12.75 -3.58 0.41
CA GLY A 48 -11.91 -3.62 -0.79
C GLY A 48 -10.50 -3.10 -0.56
N TYR A 49 -10.31 -2.12 0.33
CA TYR A 49 -8.99 -1.63 0.70
C TYR A 49 -8.19 -2.69 1.47
N LEU A 50 -8.86 -3.56 2.21
CA LEU A 50 -8.20 -4.59 3.01
C LEU A 50 -7.34 -5.52 2.16
N PHE A 51 -7.78 -5.88 0.96
CA PHE A 51 -7.00 -6.74 0.04
C PHE A 51 -5.66 -6.10 -0.34
N GLN A 52 -5.67 -4.80 -0.59
CA GLN A 52 -4.45 -4.06 -0.92
C GLN A 52 -3.54 -3.93 0.29
N LEU A 53 -4.09 -3.69 1.47
CA LEU A 53 -3.32 -3.60 2.71
C LEU A 53 -2.74 -4.96 3.12
N LEU A 54 -3.41 -6.06 2.84
CA LEU A 54 -2.86 -7.40 3.04
C LEU A 54 -1.64 -7.64 2.14
N LYS A 55 -1.63 -7.11 0.93
CA LYS A 55 -0.45 -7.14 0.07
C LYS A 55 0.70 -6.32 0.64
N VAL A 56 0.43 -5.17 1.21
CA VAL A 56 1.42 -4.38 1.95
C VAL A 56 2.05 -5.22 3.06
N LYS A 57 1.23 -5.93 3.82
CA LYS A 57 1.71 -6.83 4.86
C LYS A 57 2.60 -7.93 4.30
N ASP A 58 2.22 -8.54 3.19
CA ASP A 58 3.04 -9.57 2.54
C ASP A 58 4.44 -9.06 2.20
N VAL A 59 4.53 -7.85 1.66
CA VAL A 59 5.82 -7.21 1.34
C VAL A 59 6.62 -6.93 2.61
N GLN A 60 5.97 -6.44 3.66
CA GLN A 60 6.63 -6.19 4.95
C GLN A 60 7.15 -7.50 5.57
N ASP A 61 6.34 -8.55 5.55
CA ASP A 61 6.74 -9.87 6.07
C ASP A 61 7.92 -10.46 5.28
N ALA A 62 8.04 -10.11 4.01
CA ALA A 62 9.20 -10.48 3.18
C ALA A 62 10.43 -9.58 3.41
N GLY A 63 10.36 -8.63 4.34
CA GLY A 63 11.45 -7.73 4.70
C GLY A 63 11.47 -6.41 3.95
N GLY A 64 10.39 -6.06 3.25
CA GLY A 64 10.27 -4.81 2.52
C GLY A 64 9.72 -3.65 3.35
N GLU A 65 10.01 -2.44 2.90
CA GLU A 65 9.42 -1.21 3.42
C GLU A 65 8.33 -0.74 2.45
N THR A 66 7.21 -0.28 2.97
CA THR A 66 6.13 0.25 2.14
C THR A 66 5.87 1.72 2.44
N ILE A 67 5.77 2.51 1.39
CA ILE A 67 5.30 3.89 1.43
C ILE A 67 3.87 3.90 0.89
N ILE A 68 2.93 4.40 1.68
CA ILE A 68 1.56 4.59 1.24
C ILE A 68 1.36 6.05 0.87
N TRP A 69 1.00 6.25 -0.37
CA TRP A 69 0.78 7.57 -0.93
C TRP A 69 -0.72 7.89 -0.97
N LEU A 70 -1.13 8.88 -0.23
CA LEU A 70 -2.49 9.42 -0.33
C LEU A 70 -2.50 10.54 -1.38
N ALA A 71 -3.08 10.24 -2.54
CA ALA A 71 -3.01 11.10 -3.71
C ALA A 71 -4.08 12.19 -3.67
N ASP A 72 -3.83 13.27 -2.93
CA ASP A 72 -4.76 14.37 -2.74
C ASP A 72 -5.03 15.15 -4.03
N LEU A 73 -4.01 15.56 -4.74
CA LEU A 73 -4.14 16.29 -6.00
C LEU A 73 -4.81 15.45 -7.08
N HIS A 74 -4.44 14.19 -7.18
CA HIS A 74 -5.05 13.26 -8.13
C HIS A 74 -6.53 13.05 -7.82
N SER A 75 -6.89 12.97 -6.55
CA SER A 75 -8.29 12.90 -6.11
C SER A 75 -9.07 14.14 -6.52
N ALA A 76 -8.49 15.33 -6.38
CA ALA A 76 -9.12 16.58 -6.80
C ALA A 76 -9.33 16.64 -8.32
N VAL A 77 -8.35 16.22 -9.11
CA VAL A 77 -8.45 16.16 -10.57
C VAL A 77 -9.55 15.20 -11.02
N ASN A 78 -9.76 14.10 -10.29
CA ASN A 78 -10.80 13.13 -10.57
C ASN A 78 -12.15 13.45 -9.90
N ASP A 79 -12.34 14.67 -9.44
CA ASP A 79 -13.58 15.17 -8.80
C ASP A 79 -14.04 14.33 -7.60
N LYS A 80 -13.12 13.66 -6.89
CA LYS A 80 -13.45 12.93 -5.66
C LYS A 80 -13.83 13.93 -4.57
N LEU A 81 -14.84 13.60 -3.76
CA LEU A 81 -15.35 14.47 -2.70
C LEU A 81 -15.71 15.88 -3.19
N GLY A 82 -16.24 16.00 -4.43
CA GLY A 82 -16.62 17.27 -5.06
C GLY A 82 -15.45 18.06 -5.65
N GLY A 83 -14.24 17.49 -5.71
CA GLY A 83 -13.05 18.13 -6.30
C GLY A 83 -12.45 19.25 -5.45
N ASP A 84 -12.92 19.46 -4.22
CA ASP A 84 -12.38 20.48 -3.30
C ASP A 84 -11.12 19.97 -2.60
N ILE A 85 -9.96 20.53 -2.98
CA ILE A 85 -8.67 20.10 -2.46
C ILE A 85 -8.54 20.30 -0.95
N GLU A 86 -9.13 21.32 -0.38
CA GLU A 86 -9.08 21.55 1.07
C GLU A 86 -9.88 20.49 1.83
N THR A 87 -11.04 20.11 1.32
CA THR A 87 -11.84 19.02 1.87
C THR A 87 -11.08 17.70 1.77
N ILE A 88 -10.44 17.42 0.62
CA ILE A 88 -9.67 16.20 0.39
C ILE A 88 -8.48 16.12 1.37
N LYS A 89 -7.71 17.18 1.52
CA LYS A 89 -6.59 17.25 2.48
C LYS A 89 -7.04 17.04 3.91
N ARG A 90 -8.14 17.65 4.30
CA ARG A 90 -8.72 17.48 5.62
C ARG A 90 -9.13 16.03 5.86
N MET A 91 -9.81 15.43 4.90
CA MET A 91 -10.22 14.02 5.00
C MET A 91 -9.04 13.06 5.03
N ALA A 92 -7.96 13.37 4.32
CA ALA A 92 -6.72 12.61 4.40
C ALA A 92 -6.16 12.58 5.83
N GLY A 93 -6.03 13.74 6.47
CA GLY A 93 -5.48 13.84 7.82
C GLY A 93 -6.41 13.38 8.93
N GLU A 94 -7.69 13.71 8.84
CA GLU A 94 -8.66 13.44 9.92
C GLU A 94 -9.29 12.06 9.85
N TYR A 95 -9.36 11.47 8.67
CA TYR A 95 -10.05 10.19 8.48
C TYR A 95 -9.16 9.10 7.89
N PHE A 96 -8.59 9.30 6.70
CA PHE A 96 -7.88 8.23 5.98
C PHE A 96 -6.65 7.73 6.73
N ILE A 97 -5.81 8.62 7.22
CA ILE A 97 -4.60 8.23 7.96
C ILE A 97 -4.95 7.45 9.22
N PRO A 98 -5.81 7.96 10.13
CA PRO A 98 -6.19 7.21 11.32
C PRO A 98 -6.90 5.88 11.01
N ALA A 99 -7.76 5.85 10.00
CA ALA A 99 -8.46 4.64 9.61
C ALA A 99 -7.53 3.58 9.03
N MET A 100 -6.57 3.97 8.19
CA MET A 100 -5.56 3.05 7.67
C MET A 100 -4.65 2.53 8.76
N GLU A 101 -4.21 3.38 9.70
CA GLU A 101 -3.41 2.94 10.84
C GLU A 101 -4.15 1.89 11.67
N ALA A 102 -5.45 2.08 11.91
CA ALA A 102 -6.28 1.10 12.59
C ALA A 102 -6.37 -0.23 11.82
N LEU A 103 -6.51 -0.19 10.50
CA LEU A 103 -6.53 -1.38 9.65
C LEU A 103 -5.19 -2.12 9.68
N PHE A 104 -4.07 -1.40 9.62
CA PHE A 104 -2.74 -1.99 9.74
C PHE A 104 -2.54 -2.68 11.09
N GLU A 105 -2.99 -2.06 12.16
CA GLU A 105 -2.96 -2.67 13.49
C GLU A 105 -3.78 -3.97 13.51
N CYS A 106 -4.98 -3.97 12.95
CA CYS A 106 -5.85 -5.15 12.89
C CYS A 106 -5.23 -6.33 12.14
N ILE A 107 -4.49 -6.08 11.07
CA ILE A 107 -3.85 -7.15 10.27
C ILE A 107 -2.44 -7.48 10.73
N GLY A 108 -1.92 -6.79 11.74
CA GLY A 108 -0.58 -7.01 12.26
C GLY A 108 0.55 -6.48 11.36
N ALA A 109 0.26 -5.53 10.49
CA ALA A 109 1.28 -4.83 9.71
C ALA A 109 1.96 -3.76 10.56
N VAL A 110 3.22 -3.48 10.23
CA VAL A 110 4.03 -2.46 10.91
C VAL A 110 4.02 -1.21 10.03
N ASP A 111 4.06 -0.05 10.65
CA ASP A 111 4.09 1.26 10.00
C ASP A 111 2.84 1.58 9.17
N GLY A 112 2.12 2.57 9.60
CA GLY A 112 0.97 3.12 8.90
C GLY A 112 1.37 3.95 7.68
N PRO A 113 0.40 4.67 7.09
CA PRO A 113 0.68 5.56 5.95
C PRO A 113 1.66 6.66 6.31
N THR A 114 2.55 6.96 5.40
CA THR A 114 3.54 8.04 5.52
C THR A 114 3.19 9.22 4.61
#